data_a9499c5b0b8c28707d8dffcb1bda85e0
#
_entry.id   a9499c5b0b8c28707d8dffcb1bda85e0
#
_cell.length_a   1.000
_cell.length_b   1.000
_cell.length_c   1.000
_cell.angle_alpha   90.00
_cell.angle_beta   90.00
_cell.angle_gamma   90.00
#
_symmetry.space_group_name_H-M   'P 1'
#
loop_
_entity.id
_entity.type
_entity.pdbx_description
1 polymer ?
#
loop_
_entity_poly.entity_id
_entity_poly.type
_entity_poly.pdbx_seq_one_letter_code
_entity_poly.pdbx_strand_id
1 'polypeptide(L)'
;YEDPRISDSLITYNKQIGLNLIGCHDIIVSSNQFEENNDALSCTDGFNLCMTGNCLDDHLRHGVIIENTYGSVVSGNMIEECQGFAVILDRDCYGNTISSNVIAHNGGGIDLRDAHGCTVSANTLTIMKTHAVRVGPGSGRITITGNNFSNSYIGEGGIKRRKNDEAAAGLTLEGTRDITVSGNLFSSVRPKAVALNGQPSHHVLFGDNVLVDVTSDHAKIKTTGTLVVAPAATPPEQPPRP
;
A
#
# COMPACT_ATOMS: atom_id res chain seq x y z
N TYR A 1 22.11 -4.06 12.88
CA TYR A 1 22.14 -2.99 13.91
C TYR A 1 20.78 -2.99 14.61
N GLU A 2 20.79 -2.82 15.92
CA GLU A 2 19.61 -2.73 16.78
C GLU A 2 19.30 -1.26 17.10
N ASP A 3 18.02 -0.94 17.24
CA ASP A 3 17.50 0.36 17.69
C ASP A 3 17.96 1.60 16.89
N PRO A 4 18.13 1.60 15.57
CA PRO A 4 18.48 2.82 14.85
C PRO A 4 17.32 3.82 14.88
N ARG A 5 17.65 5.08 15.16
CA ARG A 5 16.70 6.20 15.20
C ARG A 5 17.15 7.28 14.25
N ILE A 6 16.30 7.59 13.27
CA ILE A 6 16.55 8.64 12.28
C ILE A 6 15.38 9.60 12.35
N SER A 7 15.65 10.82 12.82
CA SER A 7 14.60 11.84 12.97
C SER A 7 15.07 13.25 12.61
N ASP A 8 14.11 14.12 12.37
CA ASP A 8 14.27 15.56 12.21
C ASP A 8 15.35 15.97 11.20
N SER A 9 15.47 15.20 10.13
CA SER A 9 16.52 15.32 9.13
C SER A 9 15.96 15.65 7.75
N LEU A 10 16.74 16.39 6.95
CA LEU A 10 16.53 16.57 5.52
C LEU A 10 17.47 15.64 4.76
N ILE A 11 16.90 14.73 3.97
CA ILE A 11 17.60 13.72 3.18
C ILE A 11 17.26 13.92 1.71
N THR A 12 18.17 14.52 0.94
CA THR A 12 17.85 15.02 -0.39
C THR A 12 18.95 14.79 -1.39
N TYR A 13 18.59 14.78 -2.68
CA TYR A 13 19.49 14.68 -3.85
C TYR A 13 20.39 13.44 -3.89
N ASN A 14 20.00 12.35 -3.26
CA ASN A 14 20.78 11.11 -3.35
C ASN A 14 20.50 10.40 -4.68
N LYS A 15 21.55 10.11 -5.45
CA LYS A 15 21.45 9.48 -6.77
C LYS A 15 20.96 8.02 -6.73
N GLN A 16 20.92 7.42 -5.58
CA GLN A 16 20.42 6.07 -5.39
C GLN A 16 19.31 6.06 -4.32
N ILE A 17 19.61 5.78 -3.07
CA ILE A 17 18.66 5.66 -1.97
C ILE A 17 18.97 6.73 -0.94
N GLY A 18 17.95 7.48 -0.51
CA GLY A 18 18.09 8.48 0.53
C GLY A 18 18.50 7.85 1.86
N LEU A 19 17.74 6.85 2.32
CA LEU A 19 18.04 6.07 3.51
C LEU A 19 17.98 4.58 3.19
N ASN A 20 19.10 3.88 3.37
CA ASN A 20 19.19 2.44 3.14
C ASN A 20 19.43 1.69 4.45
N LEU A 21 18.47 0.85 4.84
CA LEU A 21 18.45 0.07 6.07
C LEU A 21 18.56 -1.42 5.70
N ILE A 22 19.64 -2.08 6.12
CA ILE A 22 19.88 -3.49 5.80
C ILE A 22 20.17 -4.26 7.08
N GLY A 23 19.40 -5.32 7.35
CA GLY A 23 19.56 -6.16 8.53
C GLY A 23 19.40 -5.39 9.85
N CYS A 24 18.47 -4.44 9.89
CA CYS A 24 18.22 -3.60 11.07
C CYS A 24 16.97 -4.06 11.82
N HIS A 25 16.96 -3.90 13.14
CA HIS A 25 15.85 -4.23 14.02
C HIS A 25 15.39 -3.01 14.83
N ASP A 26 14.09 -2.99 15.19
CA ASP A 26 13.50 -1.98 16.08
C ASP A 26 13.78 -0.53 15.62
N ILE A 27 13.50 -0.30 14.35
CA ILE A 27 13.90 0.88 13.59
C ILE A 27 12.88 1.99 13.78
N ILE A 28 13.31 3.20 14.08
CA ILE A 28 12.45 4.39 14.07
C ILE A 28 12.94 5.38 13.01
N VAL A 29 12.03 5.72 12.08
CA VAL A 29 12.23 6.78 11.08
C VAL A 29 11.07 7.75 11.21
N SER A 30 11.32 8.94 11.77
CA SER A 30 10.23 9.87 12.10
C SER A 30 10.58 11.33 11.83
N SER A 31 9.58 12.11 11.42
CA SER A 31 9.71 13.57 11.28
C SER A 31 10.83 14.00 10.32
N ASN A 32 11.14 13.18 9.31
CA ASN A 32 12.13 13.54 8.30
C ASN A 32 11.46 14.09 7.05
N GLN A 33 12.21 14.87 6.30
CA GLN A 33 11.89 15.26 4.95
C GLN A 33 12.84 14.54 3.98
N PHE A 34 12.27 13.77 3.07
CA PHE A 34 12.97 13.14 1.96
C PHE A 34 12.55 13.86 0.67
N GLU A 35 13.49 14.34 -0.12
CA GLU A 35 13.18 15.13 -1.30
C GLU A 35 14.17 14.83 -2.43
N GLU A 36 13.66 14.68 -3.65
CA GLU A 36 14.47 14.49 -4.87
C GLU A 36 15.56 13.41 -4.79
N ASN A 37 15.28 12.30 -4.07
CA ASN A 37 16.14 11.12 -4.13
C ASN A 37 15.72 10.21 -5.31
N ASN A 38 16.56 9.25 -5.69
CA ASN A 38 16.09 8.23 -6.63
C ASN A 38 15.01 7.36 -5.96
N ASP A 39 15.32 6.71 -4.83
CA ASP A 39 14.33 6.15 -3.90
C ASP A 39 14.46 6.87 -2.55
N ALA A 40 13.37 7.12 -1.85
CA ALA A 40 13.48 7.80 -0.55
C ALA A 40 14.07 6.89 0.51
N LEU A 41 13.47 5.72 0.71
CA LEU A 41 13.87 4.76 1.72
C LEU A 41 13.81 3.33 1.20
N SER A 42 14.81 2.53 1.54
CA SER A 42 14.80 1.07 1.39
C SER A 42 15.09 0.40 2.72
N CYS A 43 14.28 -0.59 3.10
CA CYS A 43 14.47 -1.43 4.27
C CYS A 43 14.47 -2.90 3.83
N THR A 44 15.58 -3.58 3.99
CA THR A 44 15.77 -4.96 3.55
C THR A 44 16.26 -5.82 4.71
N ASP A 45 15.72 -7.05 4.83
CA ASP A 45 16.10 -8.03 5.86
C ASP A 45 15.98 -7.45 7.28
N GLY A 46 14.91 -6.70 7.53
CA GLY A 46 14.69 -6.01 8.79
C GLY A 46 13.45 -6.48 9.56
N PHE A 47 13.24 -5.94 10.75
CA PHE A 47 11.97 -6.07 11.48
C PHE A 47 11.67 -4.84 12.33
N ASN A 48 10.36 -4.68 12.60
CA ASN A 48 9.85 -3.62 13.46
C ASN A 48 10.25 -2.22 12.98
N LEU A 49 10.17 -1.94 11.68
CA LEU A 49 10.29 -0.58 11.18
C LEU A 49 9.05 0.22 11.59
N CYS A 50 9.24 1.26 12.37
CA CYS A 50 8.25 2.27 12.65
C CYS A 50 8.58 3.55 11.88
N MET A 51 7.89 3.76 10.76
CA MET A 51 8.05 4.93 9.91
C MET A 51 6.83 5.85 10.03
N THR A 52 6.99 7.03 10.66
CA THR A 52 5.86 7.89 10.96
C THR A 52 6.16 9.39 10.84
N GLY A 53 5.18 10.16 10.37
CA GLY A 53 5.28 11.62 10.34
C GLY A 53 6.36 12.17 9.40
N ASN A 54 6.72 11.43 8.37
CA ASN A 54 7.69 11.89 7.36
C ASN A 54 6.97 12.52 6.16
N CYS A 55 7.68 13.41 5.48
CA CYS A 55 7.32 13.94 4.18
C CYS A 55 8.28 13.36 3.14
N LEU A 56 7.72 12.70 2.12
CA LEU A 56 8.46 12.15 0.98
C LEU A 56 7.95 12.81 -0.28
N ASP A 57 8.82 13.52 -1.00
CA ASP A 57 8.43 14.35 -2.12
C ASP A 57 9.42 14.25 -3.30
N ASP A 58 8.88 14.25 -4.51
CA ASP A 58 9.60 14.40 -5.79
C ASP A 58 10.68 13.33 -6.04
N HIS A 59 10.39 12.06 -5.75
CA HIS A 59 11.37 10.99 -5.97
C HIS A 59 11.38 10.49 -7.40
N LEU A 60 12.60 10.30 -7.94
CA LEU A 60 12.80 9.88 -9.33
C LEU A 60 12.31 8.45 -9.60
N ARG A 61 12.14 7.63 -8.56
CA ARG A 61 11.63 6.27 -8.68
C ARG A 61 10.58 5.98 -7.60
N HIS A 62 10.96 5.45 -6.45
CA HIS A 62 10.02 5.01 -5.42
C HIS A 62 10.14 5.80 -4.11
N GLY A 63 9.05 5.85 -3.36
CA GLY A 63 9.07 6.36 -2.00
C GLY A 63 9.71 5.35 -1.05
N VAL A 64 8.96 4.37 -0.57
CA VAL A 64 9.39 3.38 0.42
C VAL A 64 9.42 1.99 -0.20
N ILE A 65 10.55 1.31 -0.10
CA ILE A 65 10.72 -0.08 -0.52
C ILE A 65 11.01 -0.91 0.73
N ILE A 66 10.19 -1.91 0.99
CA ILE A 66 10.34 -2.84 2.11
C ILE A 66 10.41 -4.24 1.54
N GLU A 67 11.51 -4.95 1.82
CA GLU A 67 11.77 -6.29 1.33
C GLU A 67 12.17 -7.22 2.45
N ASN A 68 11.65 -8.46 2.45
CA ASN A 68 11.95 -9.48 3.46
C ASN A 68 11.94 -8.91 4.88
N THR A 69 10.88 -8.16 5.19
CA THR A 69 10.77 -7.40 6.45
C THR A 69 9.40 -7.62 7.06
N TYR A 70 9.34 -7.81 8.38
CA TYR A 70 8.08 -8.09 9.07
C TYR A 70 7.84 -7.22 10.29
N GLY A 71 6.55 -7.19 10.73
CA GLY A 71 6.12 -6.48 11.92
C GLY A 71 6.23 -4.96 11.83
N SER A 72 6.23 -4.40 10.63
CA SER A 72 6.52 -2.98 10.42
C SER A 72 5.26 -2.13 10.25
N VAL A 73 5.39 -0.85 10.56
CA VAL A 73 4.32 0.15 10.44
C VAL A 73 4.82 1.34 9.62
N VAL A 74 4.12 1.65 8.53
CA VAL A 74 4.28 2.89 7.76
C VAL A 74 2.99 3.68 7.94
N SER A 75 3.01 4.71 8.79
CA SER A 75 1.80 5.40 9.22
C SER A 75 1.96 6.90 9.36
N GLY A 76 0.94 7.66 8.96
CA GLY A 76 0.92 9.11 9.16
C GLY A 76 1.97 9.87 8.35
N ASN A 77 2.39 9.32 7.20
CA ASN A 77 3.32 10.00 6.31
C ASN A 77 2.58 10.69 5.17
N MET A 78 3.19 11.74 4.60
CA MET A 78 2.84 12.29 3.31
C MET A 78 3.83 11.75 2.28
N ILE A 79 3.33 11.17 1.18
CA ILE A 79 4.14 10.59 0.11
C ILE A 79 3.58 11.06 -1.22
N GLU A 80 4.30 11.96 -1.89
CA GLU A 80 3.82 12.51 -3.15
C GLU A 80 4.92 12.61 -4.22
N GLU A 81 4.49 12.77 -5.45
CA GLU A 81 5.28 13.01 -6.66
C GLU A 81 6.40 11.98 -6.93
N CYS A 82 6.33 10.77 -6.35
CA CYS A 82 7.21 9.67 -6.75
C CYS A 82 6.88 9.22 -8.19
N GLN A 83 7.88 9.12 -9.06
CA GLN A 83 7.67 8.65 -10.44
C GLN A 83 7.25 7.17 -10.49
N GLY A 84 7.63 6.38 -9.51
CA GLY A 84 7.24 4.99 -9.29
C GLY A 84 6.11 4.84 -8.26
N PHE A 85 6.22 3.83 -7.40
CA PHE A 85 5.26 3.56 -6.34
C PHE A 85 5.62 4.30 -5.05
N ALA A 86 4.61 4.75 -4.34
CA ALA A 86 4.78 5.35 -3.02
C ALA A 86 5.32 4.35 -1.99
N VAL A 87 4.73 3.14 -1.93
CA VAL A 87 5.16 2.06 -1.02
C VAL A 87 5.17 0.73 -1.76
N ILE A 88 6.23 -0.04 -1.60
CA ILE A 88 6.37 -1.41 -2.10
C ILE A 88 6.62 -2.35 -0.94
N LEU A 89 5.87 -3.47 -0.87
CA LEU A 89 6.19 -4.63 -0.05
C LEU A 89 6.53 -5.80 -0.97
N ASP A 90 7.74 -6.35 -0.85
CA ASP A 90 8.23 -7.41 -1.73
C ASP A 90 9.09 -8.44 -0.96
N ARG A 91 9.39 -9.58 -1.58
CA ARG A 91 10.27 -10.61 -1.06
C ARG A 91 9.87 -11.11 0.33
N ASP A 92 8.67 -11.70 0.41
CA ASP A 92 8.12 -12.32 1.64
C ASP A 92 7.96 -11.32 2.80
N CYS A 93 7.44 -10.13 2.51
CA CYS A 93 7.03 -9.20 3.56
C CYS A 93 5.86 -9.76 4.36
N TYR A 94 5.93 -9.66 5.69
CA TYR A 94 4.97 -10.31 6.56
C TYR A 94 4.49 -9.42 7.72
N GLY A 95 3.15 -9.39 7.93
CA GLY A 95 2.56 -8.73 9.10
C GLY A 95 2.78 -7.22 9.17
N ASN A 96 2.92 -6.55 8.02
CA ASN A 96 3.15 -5.12 7.96
C ASN A 96 1.84 -4.34 7.86
N THR A 97 1.82 -3.14 8.40
CA THR A 97 0.69 -2.21 8.34
C THR A 97 1.06 -0.93 7.62
N ILE A 98 0.28 -0.56 6.58
CA ILE A 98 0.38 0.72 5.89
C ILE A 98 -0.91 1.47 6.17
N SER A 99 -0.86 2.52 6.99
CA SER A 99 -2.07 3.17 7.48
C SER A 99 -1.97 4.68 7.63
N SER A 100 -3.10 5.36 7.48
CA SER A 100 -3.21 6.79 7.79
C SER A 100 -2.23 7.68 7.02
N ASN A 101 -1.77 7.24 5.84
CA ASN A 101 -0.90 8.05 4.99
C ASN A 101 -1.74 8.87 4.00
N VAL A 102 -1.21 10.02 3.61
CA VAL A 102 -1.64 10.76 2.43
C VAL A 102 -0.70 10.37 1.29
N ILE A 103 -1.24 9.72 0.27
CA ILE A 103 -0.48 9.23 -0.90
C ILE A 103 -1.07 9.90 -2.14
N ALA A 104 -0.32 10.80 -2.76
CA ALA A 104 -0.83 11.66 -3.82
C ALA A 104 0.16 11.79 -5.00
N HIS A 105 -0.34 11.95 -6.21
CA HIS A 105 0.44 12.28 -7.42
C HIS A 105 1.57 11.30 -7.77
N ASN A 106 1.51 10.07 -7.32
CA ASN A 106 2.56 9.08 -7.61
C ASN A 106 2.30 8.32 -8.93
N GLY A 107 3.32 7.69 -9.46
CA GLY A 107 3.19 6.71 -10.54
C GLY A 107 2.27 5.54 -10.14
N GLY A 108 2.40 5.06 -8.92
CA GLY A 108 1.50 4.13 -8.24
C GLY A 108 1.48 4.38 -6.74
N GLY A 109 0.46 3.88 -6.05
CA GLY A 109 0.34 4.00 -4.61
C GLY A 109 1.06 2.88 -3.86
N ILE A 110 0.32 1.88 -3.38
CA ILE A 110 0.85 0.76 -2.60
C ILE A 110 0.89 -0.49 -3.48
N ASP A 111 2.06 -1.10 -3.63
CA ASP A 111 2.30 -2.32 -4.41
C ASP A 111 2.70 -3.48 -3.50
N LEU A 112 1.79 -4.42 -3.31
CA LEU A 112 2.02 -5.64 -2.54
C LEU A 112 2.40 -6.76 -3.53
N ARG A 113 3.69 -7.00 -3.74
CA ARG A 113 4.21 -7.95 -4.74
C ARG A 113 4.33 -9.36 -4.18
N ASP A 114 4.88 -9.45 -2.98
CA ASP A 114 5.03 -10.67 -2.21
C ASP A 114 4.90 -10.32 -0.73
N ALA A 115 3.62 -10.21 -0.29
CA ALA A 115 3.26 -9.69 1.03
C ALA A 115 2.14 -10.53 1.65
N HIS A 116 2.29 -10.89 2.91
CA HIS A 116 1.38 -11.79 3.61
C HIS A 116 0.94 -11.25 4.97
N GLY A 117 -0.35 -11.43 5.30
CA GLY A 117 -0.88 -11.01 6.59
C GLY A 117 -0.76 -9.50 6.85
N CYS A 118 -0.80 -8.70 5.78
CA CYS A 118 -0.61 -7.25 5.87
C CYS A 118 -1.93 -6.49 5.86
N THR A 119 -1.89 -5.27 6.36
CA THR A 119 -3.06 -4.38 6.42
C THR A 119 -2.77 -3.07 5.69
N VAL A 120 -3.71 -2.64 4.85
CA VAL A 120 -3.75 -1.32 4.21
C VAL A 120 -5.01 -0.61 4.67
N SER A 121 -4.90 0.41 5.52
CA SER A 121 -6.07 1.00 6.15
C SER A 121 -5.99 2.52 6.34
N ALA A 122 -7.16 3.16 6.27
CA ALA A 122 -7.31 4.59 6.57
C ALA A 122 -6.37 5.52 5.77
N ASN A 123 -5.89 5.10 4.59
CA ASN A 123 -5.07 5.96 3.74
C ASN A 123 -5.96 6.82 2.83
N THR A 124 -5.49 8.01 2.51
CA THR A 124 -6.03 8.83 1.42
C THR A 124 -5.14 8.63 0.20
N LEU A 125 -5.73 8.05 -0.85
CA LEU A 125 -5.05 7.69 -2.09
C LEU A 125 -5.66 8.50 -3.23
N THR A 126 -4.91 9.45 -3.79
CA THR A 126 -5.42 10.36 -4.81
C THR A 126 -4.42 10.58 -5.93
N ILE A 127 -4.89 10.62 -7.16
CA ILE A 127 -4.10 10.85 -8.38
C ILE A 127 -2.91 9.87 -8.51
N MET A 128 -3.25 8.57 -8.65
CA MET A 128 -2.26 7.53 -9.00
C MET A 128 -2.33 7.24 -10.49
N LYS A 129 -1.19 7.19 -11.17
CA LYS A 129 -1.15 6.98 -12.63
C LYS A 129 -1.50 5.54 -13.03
N THR A 130 -1.19 4.55 -12.20
CA THR A 130 -1.37 3.13 -12.54
C THR A 130 -2.32 2.40 -11.59
N HIS A 131 -1.98 2.27 -10.33
CA HIS A 131 -2.76 1.60 -9.28
C HIS A 131 -2.68 2.41 -7.99
N ALA A 132 -3.79 2.60 -7.29
CA ALA A 132 -3.73 3.16 -5.94
C ALA A 132 -3.29 2.07 -4.95
N VAL A 133 -3.84 0.86 -5.07
CA VAL A 133 -3.34 -0.34 -4.38
C VAL A 133 -3.30 -1.47 -5.39
N ARG A 134 -2.19 -2.19 -5.44
CA ARG A 134 -2.07 -3.43 -6.21
C ARG A 134 -1.73 -4.58 -5.26
N VAL A 135 -2.44 -5.68 -5.39
CA VAL A 135 -2.13 -6.94 -4.70
C VAL A 135 -1.73 -7.96 -5.74
N GLY A 136 -0.46 -8.29 -5.79
CA GLY A 136 0.15 -9.19 -6.76
C GLY A 136 -0.05 -10.67 -6.44
N PRO A 137 0.29 -11.57 -7.38
CA PRO A 137 0.00 -13.00 -7.28
C PRO A 137 0.79 -13.72 -6.17
N GLY A 138 1.90 -13.15 -5.71
CA GLY A 138 2.65 -13.64 -4.56
C GLY A 138 2.00 -13.34 -3.21
N SER A 139 1.01 -12.45 -3.17
CA SER A 139 0.46 -11.90 -1.93
C SER A 139 -0.83 -12.59 -1.47
N GLY A 140 -1.10 -12.58 -0.17
CA GLY A 140 -2.34 -13.10 0.41
C GLY A 140 -2.55 -12.76 1.87
N ARG A 141 -3.75 -13.05 2.41
CA ARG A 141 -4.17 -12.70 3.76
C ARG A 141 -4.07 -11.19 4.01
N ILE A 142 -4.63 -10.40 3.10
CA ILE A 142 -4.55 -8.93 3.11
C ILE A 142 -5.90 -8.34 3.53
N THR A 143 -5.85 -7.35 4.39
CA THR A 143 -7.00 -6.51 4.75
C THR A 143 -6.83 -5.11 4.15
N ILE A 144 -7.83 -4.66 3.37
CA ILE A 144 -7.88 -3.31 2.77
C ILE A 144 -9.16 -2.65 3.28
N THR A 145 -9.04 -1.72 4.22
CA THR A 145 -10.21 -1.19 4.91
C THR A 145 -10.12 0.30 5.23
N GLY A 146 -11.25 1.00 5.14
CA GLY A 146 -11.35 2.41 5.55
C GLY A 146 -10.52 3.38 4.72
N ASN A 147 -10.08 3.00 3.52
CA ASN A 147 -9.31 3.89 2.67
C ASN A 147 -10.21 4.78 1.81
N ASN A 148 -9.72 5.96 1.50
CA ASN A 148 -10.33 6.88 0.56
C ASN A 148 -9.59 6.84 -0.77
N PHE A 149 -10.18 6.19 -1.76
CA PHE A 149 -9.73 6.20 -3.16
C PHE A 149 -10.54 7.25 -3.91
N SER A 150 -9.96 8.38 -4.20
CA SER A 150 -10.70 9.44 -4.87
C SER A 150 -9.86 10.22 -5.87
N ASN A 151 -10.53 10.72 -6.91
CA ASN A 151 -9.96 11.78 -7.69
C ASN A 151 -9.99 13.07 -6.86
N SER A 152 -8.87 13.75 -6.78
CA SER A 152 -8.78 15.01 -6.04
C SER A 152 -9.36 16.22 -6.80
N TYR A 153 -10.03 15.99 -7.92
CA TYR A 153 -10.74 17.07 -8.59
C TYR A 153 -11.85 17.64 -7.69
N ILE A 154 -11.73 18.90 -7.38
CA ILE A 154 -12.62 19.60 -6.47
C ILE A 154 -13.43 20.67 -7.20
N GLY A 155 -14.10 20.34 -8.29
CA GLY A 155 -15.12 21.19 -8.85
C GLY A 155 -14.67 22.42 -9.64
N GLU A 156 -15.64 23.31 -9.90
CA GLU A 156 -15.52 24.50 -10.73
C GLU A 156 -15.10 25.72 -9.91
N GLY A 157 -14.56 26.72 -10.57
CA GLY A 157 -14.42 28.04 -9.94
C GLY A 157 -13.08 28.35 -9.28
N GLY A 158 -11.99 28.09 -9.95
CA GLY A 158 -10.69 28.63 -9.55
C GLY A 158 -9.77 27.67 -8.84
N ILE A 159 -10.10 26.41 -8.87
CA ILE A 159 -9.25 25.38 -8.31
C ILE A 159 -8.30 24.85 -9.35
N LYS A 160 -7.08 24.59 -8.91
CA LYS A 160 -5.90 24.43 -9.73
C LYS A 160 -5.78 23.08 -10.44
N ARG A 161 -6.71 22.13 -10.20
CA ARG A 161 -6.61 20.77 -10.74
C ARG A 161 -7.63 20.56 -11.83
N ARG A 162 -7.19 19.99 -12.94
CA ARG A 162 -8.07 19.72 -14.09
C ARG A 162 -8.94 18.51 -13.81
N LYS A 163 -10.15 18.52 -14.35
CA LYS A 163 -11.11 17.40 -14.29
C LYS A 163 -10.50 16.07 -14.81
N ASN A 164 -9.44 16.16 -15.54
CA ASN A 164 -8.70 15.09 -16.20
C ASN A 164 -7.28 14.94 -15.64
N ASP A 165 -7.03 15.23 -14.41
CA ASP A 165 -5.85 14.66 -13.73
C ASP A 165 -6.13 13.16 -13.63
N GLU A 166 -5.74 12.49 -14.71
CA GLU A 166 -6.43 11.42 -15.40
C GLU A 166 -6.36 10.09 -14.67
N ALA A 167 -5.60 10.01 -13.65
CA ALA A 167 -5.31 8.71 -13.12
C ALA A 167 -5.54 8.67 -11.61
N ALA A 168 -6.77 8.75 -11.19
CA ALA A 168 -7.10 8.28 -9.86
C ALA A 168 -7.37 6.78 -9.95
N ALA A 169 -6.34 5.96 -10.18
CA ALA A 169 -6.51 4.53 -10.28
C ALA A 169 -6.98 3.92 -8.94
N GLY A 170 -7.66 2.79 -9.01
CA GLY A 170 -8.22 2.11 -7.85
C GLY A 170 -7.40 0.92 -7.38
N LEU A 171 -8.11 -0.06 -6.85
CA LEU A 171 -7.58 -1.33 -6.38
C LEU A 171 -7.43 -2.31 -7.56
N THR A 172 -6.29 -2.96 -7.67
CA THR A 172 -6.05 -4.07 -8.59
C THR A 172 -5.73 -5.35 -7.81
N LEU A 173 -6.44 -6.44 -8.12
CA LEU A 173 -6.17 -7.78 -7.61
C LEU A 173 -5.69 -8.68 -8.74
N GLU A 174 -4.55 -9.34 -8.56
CA GLU A 174 -3.90 -10.19 -9.57
C GLU A 174 -3.60 -11.58 -9.01
N GLY A 175 -4.52 -12.53 -9.20
CA GLY A 175 -4.30 -13.94 -8.82
C GLY A 175 -3.97 -14.14 -7.33
N THR A 176 -4.48 -13.30 -6.48
CA THR A 176 -4.24 -13.30 -5.03
C THR A 176 -5.31 -14.10 -4.26
N ARG A 177 -5.16 -14.28 -2.96
CA ARG A 177 -6.11 -15.02 -2.13
C ARG A 177 -6.22 -14.49 -0.72
N ASP A 178 -7.37 -14.83 -0.08
CA ASP A 178 -7.66 -14.51 1.31
C ASP A 178 -7.62 -12.98 1.55
N ILE A 179 -8.42 -12.24 0.78
CA ILE A 179 -8.44 -10.78 0.77
C ILE A 179 -9.77 -10.27 1.33
N THR A 180 -9.70 -9.33 2.24
CA THR A 180 -10.86 -8.53 2.67
C THR A 180 -10.75 -7.12 2.17
N VAL A 181 -11.79 -6.62 1.49
CA VAL A 181 -11.92 -5.24 1.00
C VAL A 181 -13.23 -4.68 1.53
N SER A 182 -13.19 -3.84 2.56
CA SER A 182 -14.41 -3.35 3.21
C SER A 182 -14.28 -1.93 3.74
N GLY A 183 -15.40 -1.22 3.81
CA GLY A 183 -15.45 0.12 4.39
C GLY A 183 -14.65 1.18 3.62
N ASN A 184 -14.32 0.96 2.35
CA ASN A 184 -13.58 1.93 1.54
C ASN A 184 -14.54 2.81 0.73
N LEU A 185 -14.09 4.02 0.45
CA LEU A 185 -14.73 4.92 -0.51
C LEU A 185 -13.95 4.89 -1.84
N PHE A 186 -14.66 4.65 -2.94
CA PHE A 186 -14.16 4.82 -4.30
C PHE A 186 -14.99 5.90 -5.00
N SER A 187 -14.42 7.06 -5.23
CA SER A 187 -15.13 8.19 -5.83
C SER A 187 -14.38 8.75 -7.04
N SER A 188 -15.06 8.76 -8.18
CA SER A 188 -14.52 9.26 -9.46
C SER A 188 -13.18 8.64 -9.88
N VAL A 189 -12.95 7.39 -9.49
CA VAL A 189 -11.73 6.62 -9.81
C VAL A 189 -11.77 6.13 -11.25
N ARG A 190 -10.68 6.24 -11.98
CA ARG A 190 -10.54 5.83 -13.39
C ARG A 190 -9.26 5.03 -13.62
N PRO A 191 -9.21 4.04 -14.52
CA PRO A 191 -10.36 3.58 -15.33
C PRO A 191 -11.35 2.73 -14.52
N LYS A 192 -10.93 2.11 -13.40
CA LYS A 192 -11.78 1.27 -12.56
C LYS A 192 -11.50 1.45 -11.08
N ALA A 193 -12.54 1.42 -10.27
CA ALA A 193 -12.41 1.36 -8.80
C ALA A 193 -11.78 0.04 -8.35
N VAL A 194 -12.22 -1.08 -8.94
CA VAL A 194 -11.62 -2.41 -8.74
C VAL A 194 -11.37 -3.04 -10.11
N ALA A 195 -10.14 -3.45 -10.35
CA ALA A 195 -9.71 -4.22 -11.51
C ALA A 195 -9.28 -5.62 -11.08
N LEU A 196 -9.71 -6.63 -11.83
CA LEU A 196 -9.29 -8.02 -11.67
C LEU A 196 -8.42 -8.40 -12.86
N ASN A 197 -7.14 -8.61 -12.65
CA ASN A 197 -6.17 -8.89 -13.68
C ASN A 197 -5.54 -10.29 -13.50
N GLY A 198 -4.99 -10.81 -14.58
CA GLY A 198 -4.26 -12.09 -14.57
C GLY A 198 -5.12 -13.29 -14.18
N GLN A 199 -4.59 -14.16 -13.34
CA GLN A 199 -5.31 -15.34 -12.85
C GLN A 199 -6.43 -14.93 -11.88
N PRO A 200 -7.49 -15.74 -11.75
CA PRO A 200 -8.56 -15.48 -10.79
C PRO A 200 -8.03 -15.37 -9.35
N SER A 201 -8.49 -14.38 -8.63
CA SER A 201 -8.27 -14.27 -7.19
C SER A 201 -9.30 -15.12 -6.44
N HIS A 202 -8.90 -15.68 -5.28
CA HIS A 202 -9.72 -16.60 -4.50
C HIS A 202 -9.96 -16.09 -3.08
N HIS A 203 -11.10 -16.46 -2.47
CA HIS A 203 -11.49 -16.06 -1.12
C HIS A 203 -11.41 -14.54 -0.92
N VAL A 204 -12.01 -13.80 -1.84
CA VAL A 204 -12.08 -12.34 -1.76
C VAL A 204 -13.42 -11.93 -1.20
N LEU A 205 -13.43 -11.27 -0.06
CA LEU A 205 -14.60 -10.57 0.45
C LEU A 205 -14.54 -9.11 -0.03
N PHE A 206 -15.55 -8.69 -0.76
CA PHE A 206 -15.77 -7.30 -1.13
C PHE A 206 -17.14 -6.86 -0.62
N GLY A 207 -17.17 -6.06 0.44
CA GLY A 207 -18.42 -5.66 1.09
C GLY A 207 -18.31 -4.28 1.75
N ASP A 208 -19.46 -3.67 2.00
CA ASP A 208 -19.59 -2.40 2.74
C ASP A 208 -18.72 -1.24 2.20
N ASN A 209 -18.44 -1.25 0.90
CA ASN A 209 -17.71 -0.18 0.22
C ASN A 209 -18.70 0.79 -0.46
N VAL A 210 -18.31 2.05 -0.53
CA VAL A 210 -19.07 3.09 -1.24
C VAL A 210 -18.42 3.33 -2.62
N LEU A 211 -19.20 3.15 -3.69
CA LEU A 211 -18.76 3.34 -5.07
C LEU A 211 -19.57 4.48 -5.70
N VAL A 212 -18.91 5.57 -6.03
CA VAL A 212 -19.55 6.77 -6.61
C VAL A 212 -18.85 7.15 -7.91
N ASP A 213 -19.62 7.26 -8.99
CA ASP A 213 -19.11 7.63 -10.33
C ASP A 213 -17.88 6.81 -10.75
N VAL A 214 -18.00 5.49 -10.69
CA VAL A 214 -16.90 4.56 -11.01
C VAL A 214 -17.37 3.38 -11.86
N THR A 215 -16.46 2.84 -12.68
CA THR A 215 -16.56 1.49 -13.23
C THR A 215 -15.81 0.52 -12.34
N SER A 216 -16.30 -0.71 -12.18
CA SER A 216 -15.67 -1.68 -11.27
C SER A 216 -15.92 -3.12 -11.70
N ASP A 217 -14.94 -3.98 -11.53
CA ASP A 217 -15.05 -5.42 -11.76
C ASP A 217 -15.55 -6.19 -10.51
N HIS A 218 -15.91 -5.52 -9.42
CA HIS A 218 -16.30 -6.17 -8.15
C HIS A 218 -17.42 -7.20 -8.29
N ALA A 219 -18.36 -6.99 -9.21
CA ALA A 219 -19.45 -7.96 -9.49
C ALA A 219 -18.93 -9.32 -10.01
N LYS A 220 -17.68 -9.39 -10.48
CA LYS A 220 -17.03 -10.63 -10.91
C LYS A 220 -16.41 -11.40 -9.73
N ILE A 221 -16.29 -10.77 -8.58
CA ILE A 221 -15.82 -11.41 -7.35
C ILE A 221 -16.93 -12.35 -6.87
N LYS A 222 -16.63 -13.66 -6.83
CA LYS A 222 -17.63 -14.68 -6.48
C LYS A 222 -18.07 -14.65 -5.01
N THR A 223 -17.33 -13.95 -4.16
CA THR A 223 -17.59 -13.84 -2.73
C THR A 223 -17.88 -12.38 -2.39
N THR A 224 -19.13 -11.98 -2.38
CA THR A 224 -19.57 -10.65 -1.96
C THR A 224 -20.41 -10.77 -0.69
N GLY A 225 -19.92 -10.23 0.41
CA GLY A 225 -20.72 -10.05 1.63
C GLY A 225 -21.11 -11.32 2.37
N THR A 226 -20.44 -12.44 2.16
CA THR A 226 -20.74 -13.70 2.85
C THR A 226 -19.53 -14.17 3.65
N LEU A 227 -19.81 -14.59 4.88
CA LEU A 227 -18.80 -15.25 5.72
C LEU A 227 -18.33 -16.53 5.02
N VAL A 228 -17.08 -16.55 4.57
CA VAL A 228 -16.44 -17.78 4.11
C VAL A 228 -15.80 -18.43 5.34
N VAL A 229 -16.45 -19.46 5.85
CA VAL A 229 -15.84 -20.31 6.88
C VAL A 229 -15.04 -21.40 6.16
N ALA A 230 -13.75 -21.22 6.07
CA ALA A 230 -12.87 -22.33 5.69
C ALA A 230 -12.80 -23.31 6.88
N PRO A 231 -12.88 -24.63 6.65
CA PRO A 231 -12.67 -25.59 7.72
C PRO A 231 -11.28 -25.35 8.32
N ALA A 232 -11.21 -25.36 9.65
CA ALA A 232 -9.92 -25.27 10.34
C ALA A 232 -9.01 -26.39 9.84
N ALA A 233 -7.86 -26.03 9.33
CA ALA A 233 -6.84 -27.03 9.04
C ALA A 233 -6.50 -27.73 10.37
N THR A 234 -6.61 -29.06 10.40
CA THR A 234 -6.17 -29.82 11.55
C THR A 234 -4.69 -29.52 11.78
N PRO A 235 -4.29 -29.01 12.94
CA PRO A 235 -2.87 -28.76 13.19
C PRO A 235 -2.11 -30.06 12.99
N PRO A 236 -0.93 -30.02 12.37
CA PRO A 236 -0.09 -31.21 12.31
C PRO A 236 0.20 -31.70 13.73
N GLU A 237 0.04 -32.99 13.94
CA GLU A 237 0.30 -33.64 15.23
C GLU A 237 1.73 -33.27 15.67
N GLN A 238 1.87 -32.56 16.76
CA GLN A 238 3.19 -32.22 17.28
C GLN A 238 3.86 -33.52 17.74
N PRO A 239 5.09 -33.83 17.29
CA PRO A 239 5.80 -34.98 17.82
C PRO A 239 5.97 -34.81 19.34
N PRO A 240 5.91 -35.90 20.10
CA PRO A 240 6.11 -35.84 21.55
C PRO A 240 7.44 -35.16 21.88
N ARG A 241 7.38 -34.20 22.79
CA ARG A 241 8.60 -33.55 23.27
C ARG A 241 9.43 -34.58 24.04
N PRO A 242 10.75 -34.58 23.85
CA PRO A 242 11.64 -35.51 24.57
C PRO A 242 11.61 -35.24 26.08
#